data_1df2fb74e1c0f3fc8d1caf40c64bed70
#
_entry.id   1df2fb74e1c0f3fc8d1caf40c64bed70
#
_cell.length_a   1.000
_cell.length_b   1.000
_cell.length_c   1.000
_cell.angle_alpha   90.00
_cell.angle_beta   90.00
_cell.angle_gamma   90.00
#
_symmetry.space_group_name_H-M   'P 1'
#
loop_
_entity.id
_entity.type
_entity.pdbx_description
1 polymer ?
#
loop_
_entity_poly.entity_id
_entity_poly.type
_entity_poly.pdbx_seq_one_letter_code
_entity_poly.pdbx_strand_id
1 'polypeptide(L)'
;YWKTLWNDSNGDEQNNGIDVENMESIETEDIDEVGVYKENAKVMGNYLVRMEYKPKGMILKKYTIDKEQRMAVLFYTYGDETIRYYMYMNSKDSSFGEKSVDDLIDKYEITTNGHNISVKEYAIKDSEQKRYTADFENKDIQYQIKGKLKREELDEIIKNLFFM
;
A
#
# COMPACT_ATOMS: atom_id res chain seq x y z
N TYR A 1 7.24 14.48 8.07
CA TYR A 1 6.94 13.47 9.07
C TYR A 1 6.27 12.22 8.48
N TRP A 2 5.16 12.42 7.78
CA TRP A 2 4.49 11.31 7.10
C TRP A 2 5.38 10.63 6.06
N LYS A 3 6.27 11.40 5.46
CA LYS A 3 7.17 10.87 4.44
C LYS A 3 8.08 9.78 4.98
N THR A 4 8.59 9.97 6.18
CA THR A 4 9.48 8.97 6.78
C THR A 4 8.71 7.74 7.20
N LEU A 5 7.47 7.91 7.62
CA LEU A 5 6.62 6.81 8.01
C LEU A 5 6.37 5.82 6.86
N TRP A 6 6.24 6.36 5.65
CA TRP A 6 5.93 5.55 4.48
C TRP A 6 7.15 5.07 3.71
N ASN A 7 8.33 5.40 4.18
CA ASN A 7 9.56 4.86 3.61
C ASN A 7 9.88 3.51 4.23
N ASP A 8 8.86 2.69 4.30
CA ASP A 8 9.02 1.37 4.86
C ASP A 8 9.97 0.55 4.02
N SER A 9 10.73 -0.24 4.70
CA SER A 9 11.80 -0.98 4.10
C SER A 9 11.49 -2.46 4.03
N ASN A 10 11.67 -3.02 2.87
CA ASN A 10 11.80 -4.47 2.70
C ASN A 10 13.29 -4.83 2.65
N GLY A 11 14.11 -4.05 3.32
CA GLY A 11 15.55 -4.19 3.28
C GLY A 11 16.23 -3.33 2.24
N ASP A 12 15.45 -2.73 1.35
CA ASP A 12 15.99 -1.95 0.22
C ASP A 12 15.80 -0.46 0.37
N GLU A 13 15.13 -0.03 1.42
CA GLU A 13 14.82 1.35 1.67
C GLU A 13 15.34 1.78 3.01
N GLN A 14 15.58 3.07 3.14
CA GLN A 14 15.96 3.61 4.42
C GLN A 14 14.72 3.89 5.25
N ASN A 15 14.73 3.42 6.46
CA ASN A 15 13.65 3.67 7.41
C ASN A 15 14.12 4.71 8.41
N ASN A 16 13.85 5.98 8.12
CA ASN A 16 14.32 7.10 8.93
C ASN A 16 13.25 7.69 9.85
N GLY A 17 12.10 7.05 9.92
CA GLY A 17 10.99 7.56 10.69
C GLY A 17 10.40 6.52 11.60
N ILE A 18 9.12 6.63 11.83
CA ILE A 18 8.40 5.66 12.64
C ILE A 18 8.36 4.32 11.90
N ASP A 19 8.79 3.29 12.59
CA ASP A 19 8.74 1.94 12.02
C ASP A 19 7.31 1.41 12.10
N VAL A 20 6.69 1.26 10.94
CA VAL A 20 5.32 0.77 10.84
C VAL A 20 5.17 -0.62 11.44
N GLU A 21 6.21 -1.44 11.35
CA GLU A 21 6.18 -2.79 11.90
C GLU A 21 6.10 -2.82 13.43
N ASN A 22 6.48 -1.73 14.09
CA ASN A 22 6.40 -1.62 15.55
C ASN A 22 5.10 -1.01 16.04
N MET A 23 4.20 -0.65 15.14
CA MET A 23 2.88 -0.17 15.52
C MET A 23 2.04 -1.34 16.00
N GLU A 24 0.98 -1.04 16.75
CA GLU A 24 0.04 -2.07 17.16
C GLU A 24 -0.48 -2.79 15.93
N SER A 25 -0.30 -4.10 15.88
CA SER A 25 -0.74 -4.87 14.74
C SER A 25 -1.55 -6.08 15.19
N ILE A 26 -2.46 -6.48 14.32
CA ILE A 26 -3.30 -7.64 14.53
C ILE A 26 -2.91 -8.67 13.49
N GLU A 27 -2.49 -9.83 13.97
CA GLU A 27 -2.02 -10.92 13.12
C GLU A 27 -2.76 -12.18 13.46
N THR A 28 -3.34 -12.81 12.45
CA THR A 28 -4.10 -14.04 12.63
C THR A 28 -4.12 -14.83 11.33
N GLU A 29 -4.38 -16.13 11.44
CA GLU A 29 -4.48 -16.98 10.26
C GLU A 29 -5.76 -16.73 9.47
N ASP A 30 -6.84 -16.35 10.16
CA ASP A 30 -8.16 -16.18 9.56
C ASP A 30 -8.66 -14.75 9.70
N ILE A 31 -7.98 -13.84 9.01
CA ILE A 31 -8.39 -12.43 9.02
C ILE A 31 -9.63 -12.26 8.16
N ASP A 32 -10.67 -11.65 8.75
CA ASP A 32 -11.84 -11.20 8.02
C ASP A 32 -11.50 -9.88 7.31
N GLU A 33 -11.12 -9.97 6.06
CA GLU A 33 -10.69 -8.80 5.29
C GLU A 33 -11.79 -7.74 5.19
N VAL A 34 -13.03 -8.16 5.00
CA VAL A 34 -14.16 -7.21 4.93
C VAL A 34 -14.30 -6.47 6.26
N GLY A 35 -14.18 -7.18 7.37
CA GLY A 35 -14.24 -6.58 8.70
C GLY A 35 -13.10 -5.60 8.94
N VAL A 36 -11.90 -5.90 8.43
CA VAL A 36 -10.75 -5.00 8.53
C VAL A 36 -11.03 -3.69 7.82
N TYR A 37 -11.59 -3.74 6.61
CA TYR A 37 -11.94 -2.53 5.88
C TYR A 37 -13.01 -1.72 6.61
N LYS A 38 -14.01 -2.38 7.21
CA LYS A 38 -15.04 -1.70 7.97
C LYS A 38 -14.48 -1.01 9.21
N GLU A 39 -13.57 -1.69 9.90
CA GLU A 39 -12.92 -1.14 11.09
C GLU A 39 -12.08 0.08 10.73
N ASN A 40 -11.28 -0.05 9.67
CA ASN A 40 -10.44 1.06 9.21
C ASN A 40 -11.28 2.24 8.71
N ALA A 41 -12.40 1.97 8.07
CA ALA A 41 -13.29 3.03 7.61
C ALA A 41 -13.80 3.90 8.76
N LYS A 42 -14.04 3.31 9.92
CA LYS A 42 -14.45 4.08 11.09
C LYS A 42 -13.35 5.04 11.56
N VAL A 43 -12.11 4.59 11.50
CA VAL A 43 -10.96 5.42 11.87
C VAL A 43 -10.76 6.55 10.86
N MET A 44 -10.91 6.25 9.58
CA MET A 44 -10.70 7.21 8.50
C MET A 44 -11.90 8.15 8.29
N GLY A 45 -13.05 7.78 8.80
CA GLY A 45 -14.25 8.60 8.65
C GLY A 45 -14.87 8.55 7.26
N ASN A 46 -14.54 7.54 6.46
CA ASN A 46 -15.08 7.39 5.12
C ASN A 46 -14.92 5.94 4.65
N TYR A 47 -15.64 5.59 3.59
CA TYR A 47 -15.45 4.29 2.96
C TYR A 47 -14.07 4.21 2.34
N LEU A 48 -13.49 3.03 2.37
CA LEU A 48 -12.15 2.80 1.87
C LEU A 48 -12.20 2.13 0.50
N VAL A 49 -11.22 2.45 -0.33
CA VAL A 49 -11.03 1.77 -1.60
C VAL A 49 -10.52 0.37 -1.30
N ARG A 50 -11.25 -0.65 -1.74
CA ARG A 50 -10.94 -2.03 -1.43
C ARG A 50 -10.21 -2.71 -2.58
N MET A 51 -9.28 -3.56 -2.22
CA MET A 51 -8.60 -4.42 -3.17
C MET A 51 -9.46 -5.66 -3.41
N GLU A 52 -10.38 -5.57 -4.38
CA GLU A 52 -11.33 -6.65 -4.65
C GLU A 52 -10.69 -7.82 -5.36
N TYR A 53 -9.80 -7.57 -6.30
CA TYR A 53 -9.08 -8.63 -6.99
C TYR A 53 -7.69 -8.77 -6.40
N LYS A 54 -7.31 -10.00 -6.14
CA LYS A 54 -5.94 -10.34 -5.74
C LYS A 54 -5.50 -11.59 -6.52
N PRO A 55 -4.25 -11.64 -6.95
CA PRO A 55 -3.73 -12.89 -7.55
C PRO A 55 -3.87 -14.05 -6.59
N LYS A 56 -3.99 -15.24 -7.14
CA LYS A 56 -4.09 -16.45 -6.34
C LYS A 56 -2.88 -16.56 -5.41
N GLY A 57 -3.16 -16.82 -4.15
CA GLY A 57 -2.10 -16.94 -3.14
C GLY A 57 -1.74 -15.65 -2.43
N MET A 58 -2.30 -14.52 -2.84
CA MET A 58 -2.11 -13.26 -2.14
C MET A 58 -3.14 -13.17 -1.01
N ILE A 59 -2.66 -13.18 0.22
CA ILE A 59 -3.51 -13.34 1.41
C ILE A 59 -3.18 -12.27 2.44
N LEU A 60 -4.22 -11.64 2.98
CA LEU A 60 -4.05 -10.68 4.07
C LEU A 60 -3.62 -11.43 5.34
N LYS A 61 -2.44 -11.07 5.86
CA LYS A 61 -1.86 -11.74 7.03
C LYS A 61 -1.86 -10.90 8.28
N LYS A 62 -1.79 -9.59 8.12
CA LYS A 62 -1.62 -8.70 9.25
C LYS A 62 -2.13 -7.32 8.87
N TYR A 63 -2.59 -6.54 9.84
CA TYR A 63 -2.88 -5.14 9.60
C TYR A 63 -2.53 -4.32 10.85
N THR A 64 -2.23 -3.04 10.62
CA THR A 64 -1.94 -2.09 11.68
C THR A 64 -2.89 -0.93 11.56
N ILE A 65 -3.28 -0.36 12.70
CA ILE A 65 -4.12 0.83 12.75
C ILE A 65 -3.51 1.80 13.73
N ASP A 66 -3.38 3.06 13.32
CA ASP A 66 -3.02 4.15 14.21
C ASP A 66 -4.19 5.13 14.20
N LYS A 67 -4.95 5.13 15.30
CA LYS A 67 -6.16 5.96 15.41
C LYS A 67 -5.83 7.44 15.55
N GLU A 68 -4.72 7.78 16.18
CA GLU A 68 -4.32 9.16 16.36
C GLU A 68 -3.90 9.79 15.04
N GLN A 69 -3.09 9.09 14.26
CA GLN A 69 -2.59 9.59 12.99
C GLN A 69 -3.55 9.29 11.85
N ARG A 70 -4.59 8.51 12.11
CA ARG A 70 -5.56 8.09 11.11
C ARG A 70 -4.88 7.45 9.92
N MET A 71 -4.20 6.37 10.19
CA MET A 71 -3.53 5.60 9.16
C MET A 71 -3.67 4.11 9.43
N ALA A 72 -3.56 3.35 8.37
CA ALA A 72 -3.61 1.90 8.45
C ALA A 72 -2.70 1.31 7.38
N VAL A 73 -2.21 0.12 7.65
CA VAL A 73 -1.45 -0.65 6.68
C VAL A 73 -1.96 -2.07 6.69
N LEU A 74 -2.27 -2.58 5.52
CA LEU A 74 -2.63 -3.99 5.33
C LEU A 74 -1.43 -4.70 4.71
N PHE A 75 -1.05 -5.82 5.29
CA PHE A 75 0.10 -6.60 4.85
C PHE A 75 -0.39 -7.90 4.23
N TYR A 76 -0.15 -8.05 2.95
CA TYR A 76 -0.52 -9.25 2.21
C TYR A 76 0.73 -10.08 1.94
N THR A 77 0.66 -11.37 2.15
CA THR A 77 1.73 -12.27 1.72
C THR A 77 1.43 -12.77 0.32
N TYR A 78 2.46 -12.83 -0.52
CA TYR A 78 2.35 -13.33 -1.87
C TYR A 78 3.66 -14.05 -2.22
N GLY A 79 3.63 -15.37 -2.12
CA GLY A 79 4.86 -16.15 -2.16
C GLY A 79 5.76 -15.77 -0.99
N ASP A 80 7.00 -15.45 -1.27
CA ASP A 80 7.96 -15.01 -0.26
C ASP A 80 7.94 -13.49 -0.06
N GLU A 81 7.03 -12.80 -0.72
CA GLU A 81 7.00 -11.35 -0.70
C GLU A 81 5.85 -10.83 0.17
N THR A 82 6.01 -9.62 0.65
CA THR A 82 4.96 -8.90 1.37
C THR A 82 4.53 -7.71 0.52
N ILE A 83 3.24 -7.64 0.24
CA ILE A 83 2.65 -6.51 -0.46
C ILE A 83 1.95 -5.67 0.59
N ARG A 84 2.26 -4.38 0.63
CA ARG A 84 1.70 -3.46 1.62
C ARG A 84 0.70 -2.54 0.97
N TYR A 85 -0.43 -2.37 1.63
CA TYR A 85 -1.46 -1.44 1.20
C TYR A 85 -1.63 -0.40 2.29
N TYR A 86 -1.09 0.79 2.04
CA TYR A 86 -1.09 1.91 2.97
C TYR A 86 -2.30 2.79 2.74
N MET A 87 -2.86 3.30 3.83
CA MET A 87 -3.95 4.28 3.79
C MET A 87 -3.75 5.29 4.90
N TYR A 88 -3.91 6.58 4.58
CA TYR A 88 -3.88 7.60 5.61
C TYR A 88 -4.70 8.80 5.19
N MET A 89 -5.18 9.55 6.19
CA MET A 89 -5.92 10.77 5.92
C MET A 89 -5.02 11.80 5.30
N ASN A 90 -5.48 12.36 4.18
CA ASN A 90 -4.72 13.38 3.50
C ASN A 90 -4.70 14.67 4.33
N SER A 91 -3.52 15.28 4.44
CA SER A 91 -3.37 16.63 4.99
C SER A 91 -2.49 17.41 4.03
N LYS A 92 -2.47 18.73 4.19
CA LYS A 92 -1.73 19.59 3.27
C LYS A 92 -0.26 19.23 3.15
N ASP A 93 0.31 18.72 4.22
CA ASP A 93 1.73 18.40 4.28
C ASP A 93 2.00 16.90 4.16
N SER A 94 0.97 16.10 3.95
CA SER A 94 1.12 14.66 3.86
C SER A 94 1.42 14.23 2.44
N SER A 95 2.41 13.37 2.29
CA SER A 95 2.68 12.69 1.03
C SER A 95 3.46 11.42 1.32
N PHE A 96 3.34 10.44 0.44
CA PHE A 96 4.15 9.24 0.56
C PHE A 96 5.60 9.58 0.25
N GLY A 97 6.49 9.10 1.10
CA GLY A 97 7.91 9.27 0.88
C GLY A 97 8.42 8.38 -0.24
N GLU A 98 9.39 8.89 -0.96
CA GLU A 98 9.93 8.20 -2.11
C GLU A 98 11.43 8.05 -2.01
N LYS A 99 11.89 7.54 -0.86
CA LYS A 99 13.31 7.37 -0.61
C LYS A 99 13.71 5.92 -0.76
N SER A 100 13.44 5.38 -1.93
CA SER A 100 13.89 4.03 -2.24
C SER A 100 15.35 4.07 -2.67
N VAL A 101 16.12 3.03 -2.29
CA VAL A 101 17.47 2.85 -2.79
C VAL A 101 17.47 2.19 -4.16
N ASP A 102 16.31 1.74 -4.61
CA ASP A 102 16.15 1.15 -5.93
C ASP A 102 16.06 2.25 -7.00
N ASP A 103 16.49 1.92 -8.21
CA ASP A 103 16.46 2.86 -9.30
C ASP A 103 15.08 2.91 -9.95
N LEU A 104 14.54 4.12 -10.04
CA LEU A 104 13.28 4.34 -10.77
C LEU A 104 13.55 4.17 -12.26
N ILE A 105 12.85 3.21 -12.88
CA ILE A 105 13.06 2.89 -14.28
C ILE A 105 11.85 3.20 -15.17
N ASP A 106 10.66 3.33 -14.58
CA ASP A 106 9.47 3.65 -15.37
C ASP A 106 8.41 4.32 -14.48
N LYS A 107 7.60 5.14 -15.12
CA LYS A 107 6.43 5.79 -14.51
C LYS A 107 5.30 5.73 -15.52
N TYR A 108 4.11 5.37 -15.04
CA TYR A 108 2.93 5.39 -15.91
C TYR A 108 1.68 5.59 -15.07
N GLU A 109 0.58 5.86 -15.73
CA GLU A 109 -0.69 6.04 -15.06
C GLU A 109 -1.71 5.05 -15.57
N ILE A 110 -2.59 4.63 -14.67
CA ILE A 110 -3.76 3.82 -15.02
C ILE A 110 -4.99 4.62 -14.60
N THR A 111 -5.91 4.79 -15.52
CA THR A 111 -7.19 5.42 -15.22
C THR A 111 -8.22 4.32 -15.08
N THR A 112 -8.89 4.28 -13.94
CA THR A 112 -9.96 3.33 -13.67
C THR A 112 -11.05 4.00 -12.87
N ASN A 113 -12.30 3.81 -13.27
CA ASN A 113 -13.47 4.40 -12.62
C ASN A 113 -13.33 5.93 -12.43
N GLY A 114 -12.71 6.61 -13.39
CA GLY A 114 -12.50 8.05 -13.30
C GLY A 114 -11.37 8.50 -12.39
N HIS A 115 -10.61 7.58 -11.84
CA HIS A 115 -9.49 7.89 -10.96
C HIS A 115 -8.18 7.60 -11.66
N ASN A 116 -7.18 8.47 -11.45
CA ASN A 116 -5.84 8.28 -11.97
C ASN A 116 -4.95 7.69 -10.88
N ILE A 117 -4.31 6.59 -11.21
CA ILE A 117 -3.40 5.91 -10.30
C ILE A 117 -2.01 6.01 -10.90
N SER A 118 -1.09 6.60 -10.15
CA SER A 118 0.27 6.80 -10.56
C SER A 118 1.12 5.61 -10.16
N VAL A 119 1.72 4.94 -11.14
CA VAL A 119 2.53 3.75 -10.90
C VAL A 119 3.98 4.06 -11.19
N LYS A 120 4.85 3.63 -10.29
CA LYS A 120 6.30 3.72 -10.45
C LYS A 120 6.90 2.34 -10.36
N GLU A 121 7.82 2.08 -11.26
CA GLU A 121 8.54 0.80 -11.33
C GLU A 121 9.99 1.03 -10.97
N TYR A 122 10.52 0.21 -10.08
CA TYR A 122 11.90 0.30 -9.61
C TYR A 122 12.66 -0.98 -9.92
N ALA A 123 13.86 -0.84 -10.43
CA ALA A 123 14.76 -1.97 -10.60
C ALA A 123 15.42 -2.29 -9.27
N ILE A 124 15.49 -3.56 -8.93
CA ILE A 124 16.15 -4.02 -7.72
C ILE A 124 17.53 -4.51 -8.12
N LYS A 125 18.56 -4.01 -7.42
CA LYS A 125 19.94 -4.38 -7.69
C LYS A 125 20.12 -5.90 -7.60
N ASP A 126 20.80 -6.45 -8.62
CA ASP A 126 21.12 -7.87 -8.70
C ASP A 126 19.90 -8.79 -8.71
N SER A 127 18.78 -8.29 -9.23
CA SER A 127 17.55 -9.09 -9.32
C SER A 127 16.82 -8.76 -10.62
N GLU A 128 16.08 -9.74 -11.14
CA GLU A 128 15.18 -9.52 -12.26
C GLU A 128 13.81 -9.04 -11.80
N GLN A 129 13.54 -9.16 -10.51
CA GLN A 129 12.28 -8.69 -9.95
C GLN A 129 12.25 -7.16 -9.90
N LYS A 130 11.04 -6.63 -9.98
CA LYS A 130 10.82 -5.19 -9.89
C LYS A 130 9.97 -4.88 -8.68
N ARG A 131 10.20 -3.71 -8.11
CA ARG A 131 9.34 -3.18 -7.06
C ARG A 131 8.45 -2.12 -7.67
N TYR A 132 7.21 -2.09 -7.24
CA TYR A 132 6.23 -1.13 -7.72
C TYR A 132 5.63 -0.36 -6.56
N THR A 133 5.29 0.91 -6.83
CA THR A 133 4.40 1.68 -5.98
C THR A 133 3.25 2.17 -6.85
N ALA A 134 2.03 2.10 -6.32
CA ALA A 134 0.85 2.62 -6.99
C ALA A 134 0.18 3.59 -6.01
N ASP A 135 0.13 4.85 -6.38
CA ASP A 135 -0.35 5.93 -5.53
C ASP A 135 -1.64 6.52 -6.07
N PHE A 136 -2.62 6.70 -5.20
CA PHE A 136 -3.86 7.35 -5.59
C PHE A 136 -4.54 7.96 -4.37
N GLU A 137 -5.54 8.80 -4.64
CA GLU A 137 -6.30 9.48 -3.61
C GLU A 137 -7.79 9.31 -3.90
N ASN A 138 -8.58 9.18 -2.85
CA ASN A 138 -10.03 9.19 -2.96
C ASN A 138 -10.63 9.72 -1.66
N LYS A 139 -11.49 10.74 -1.76
CA LYS A 139 -12.23 11.29 -0.61
C LYS A 139 -11.33 11.63 0.58
N ASP A 140 -10.27 12.36 0.29
CA ASP A 140 -9.28 12.84 1.29
C ASP A 140 -8.46 11.74 1.94
N ILE A 141 -8.51 10.53 1.40
CA ILE A 141 -7.67 9.43 1.88
C ILE A 141 -6.63 9.14 0.80
N GLN A 142 -5.36 9.09 1.22
CA GLN A 142 -4.25 8.73 0.37
C GLN A 142 -3.99 7.24 0.47
N TYR A 143 -3.72 6.60 -0.67
CA TYR A 143 -3.47 5.17 -0.74
C TYR A 143 -2.18 4.90 -1.47
N GLN A 144 -1.47 3.86 -1.04
CA GLN A 144 -0.32 3.35 -1.77
C GLN A 144 -0.28 1.83 -1.69
N ILE A 145 -0.15 1.19 -2.83
CA ILE A 145 0.16 -0.24 -2.92
C ILE A 145 1.64 -0.34 -3.22
N LYS A 146 2.36 -1.15 -2.47
CA LYS A 146 3.81 -1.26 -2.60
C LYS A 146 4.27 -2.70 -2.46
N GLY A 147 5.11 -3.16 -3.37
CA GLY A 147 5.67 -4.49 -3.26
C GLY A 147 6.33 -4.98 -4.53
N LYS A 148 6.85 -6.20 -4.42
CA LYS A 148 7.47 -6.92 -5.54
C LYS A 148 6.45 -7.88 -6.13
N LEU A 149 6.05 -7.64 -7.35
CA LEU A 149 5.14 -8.52 -8.07
C LEU A 149 5.31 -8.23 -9.56
N LYS A 150 4.61 -8.97 -10.40
CA LYS A 150 4.66 -8.73 -11.84
C LYS A 150 3.80 -7.53 -12.19
N ARG A 151 4.22 -6.78 -13.20
CA ARG A 151 3.48 -5.60 -13.65
C ARG A 151 2.03 -5.94 -14.02
N GLU A 152 1.83 -7.05 -14.71
CA GLU A 152 0.49 -7.49 -15.12
C GLU A 152 -0.40 -7.77 -13.91
N GLU A 153 0.17 -8.33 -12.86
CA GLU A 153 -0.56 -8.62 -11.64
C GLU A 153 -0.98 -7.34 -10.92
N LEU A 154 -0.06 -6.39 -10.81
CA LEU A 154 -0.37 -5.10 -10.22
C LEU A 154 -1.43 -4.36 -11.02
N ASP A 155 -1.29 -4.35 -12.35
CA ASP A 155 -2.26 -3.67 -13.21
C ASP A 155 -3.67 -4.26 -13.05
N GLU A 156 -3.79 -5.56 -12.89
CA GLU A 156 -5.08 -6.19 -12.66
C GLU A 156 -5.65 -5.83 -11.28
N ILE A 157 -4.81 -5.76 -10.26
CA ILE A 157 -5.24 -5.30 -8.94
C ILE A 157 -5.81 -3.87 -9.05
N ILE A 158 -5.07 -3.00 -9.72
CA ILE A 158 -5.46 -1.59 -9.85
C ILE A 158 -6.77 -1.42 -10.62
N LYS A 159 -6.90 -2.13 -11.73
CA LYS A 159 -8.09 -2.02 -12.58
C LYS A 159 -9.35 -2.53 -11.88
N ASN A 160 -9.19 -3.34 -10.87
CA ASN A 160 -10.30 -3.93 -10.12
C ASN A 160 -10.42 -3.38 -8.70
N LEU A 161 -9.80 -2.24 -8.41
CA LEU A 161 -10.02 -1.58 -7.14
C LEU A 161 -11.48 -1.13 -7.06
N PHE A 162 -12.06 -1.32 -5.89
CA PHE A 162 -13.46 -0.96 -5.67
C PHE A 162 -13.54 0.40 -4.98
N PHE A 163 -14.01 1.39 -5.72
CA PHE A 163 -14.23 2.75 -5.23
C PHE A 163 -15.70 2.92 -4.85
N MET A 164 -15.93 3.55 -3.71
CA MET A 164 -17.29 3.85 -3.27
C MET A 164 -17.54 5.35 -3.25
#